data_078b47c61b80938f4cbebe73f07f8e54
#
_entry.id   078b47c61b80938f4cbebe73f07f8e54
#
_cell.length_a   1.000
_cell.length_b   1.000
_cell.length_c   1.000
_cell.angle_alpha   90.00
_cell.angle_beta   90.00
_cell.angle_gamma   90.00
#
_symmetry.space_group_name_H-M   'P 1'
#
loop_
_entity.id
_entity.type
_entity.pdbx_description
1 polymer ?
#
loop_
_entity_poly.entity_id
_entity_poly.type
_entity_poly.pdbx_seq_one_letter_code
_entity_poly.pdbx_strand_id
1 'polypeptide(L)'
;MSDISDIFSIIGTITSFILSFSPIFPFIKVLKKQDKIDILPEGLLFSLILTRLAWGAVWIITKRKIAIFNSISGIIICNIFIILYFYIYFNRTYKKTIISGIALILIEGFSLYMAVLWANQTFLAVIAMIFNILVFISPGQKILRVIKEKNYKLIPIYSTIINIVYSIAWLAYGISIQMISSIIPNVLGLFFSLINTGAWIYYYKRRKKTKLFKSAKQNEVELVEK
;
A
#
# COMPACT_ATOMS: atom_id res chain seq x y z
N MET A 1 21.08 -12.65 18.42
CA MET A 1 20.47 -11.48 17.70
C MET A 1 19.83 -11.88 16.37
N SER A 2 20.23 -12.96 15.72
CA SER A 2 19.60 -13.49 14.49
C SER A 2 18.12 -13.82 14.69
N ASP A 3 17.76 -14.52 15.75
CA ASP A 3 16.39 -15.04 15.96
C ASP A 3 15.32 -13.95 16.10
N ILE A 4 15.63 -12.85 16.78
CA ILE A 4 14.69 -11.73 16.96
C ILE A 4 14.47 -10.98 15.63
N SER A 5 15.53 -10.75 14.86
CA SER A 5 15.40 -10.11 13.54
C SER A 5 14.58 -10.97 12.58
N ASP A 6 14.75 -12.30 12.64
CA ASP A 6 14.00 -13.21 11.79
C ASP A 6 12.50 -13.25 12.14
N ILE A 7 12.15 -13.18 13.43
CA ILE A 7 10.74 -13.06 13.86
C ILE A 7 10.08 -11.80 13.27
N PHE A 8 10.72 -10.63 13.38
CA PHE A 8 10.18 -9.40 12.79
C PHE A 8 10.08 -9.46 11.27
N SER A 9 11.05 -10.06 10.61
CA SER A 9 11.05 -10.26 9.17
C SER A 9 9.92 -11.20 8.72
N ILE A 10 9.62 -12.27 9.49
CA ILE A 10 8.48 -13.16 9.23
C ILE A 10 7.15 -12.41 9.38
N ILE A 11 6.93 -11.69 10.49
CA ILE A 11 5.71 -10.93 10.73
C ILE A 11 5.54 -9.87 9.63
N GLY A 12 6.62 -9.16 9.28
CA GLY A 12 6.64 -8.19 8.20
C GLY A 12 6.31 -8.82 6.85
N THR A 13 6.80 -10.01 6.57
CA THR A 13 6.50 -10.76 5.33
C THR A 13 5.05 -11.19 5.26
N ILE A 14 4.48 -11.75 6.33
CA ILE A 14 3.07 -12.16 6.38
C ILE A 14 2.15 -10.94 6.17
N THR A 15 2.38 -9.86 6.89
CA THR A 15 1.57 -8.63 6.76
C THR A 15 1.73 -7.98 5.39
N SER A 16 2.95 -8.00 4.84
CA SER A 16 3.24 -7.54 3.47
C SER A 16 2.47 -8.34 2.43
N PHE A 17 2.43 -9.66 2.58
CA PHE A 17 1.68 -10.55 1.69
C PHE A 17 0.19 -10.21 1.71
N ILE A 18 -0.41 -10.06 2.90
CA ILE A 18 -1.82 -9.66 3.02
C ILE A 18 -2.08 -8.28 2.38
N LEU A 19 -1.20 -7.31 2.61
CA LEU A 19 -1.31 -5.97 2.01
C LEU A 19 -1.19 -5.98 0.49
N SER A 20 -0.38 -6.89 -0.07
CA SER A 20 -0.21 -7.03 -1.51
C SER A 20 -1.49 -7.44 -2.22
N PHE A 21 -2.44 -8.07 -1.53
CA PHE A 21 -3.77 -8.37 -2.06
C PHE A 21 -4.78 -7.22 -1.90
N SER A 22 -4.43 -6.13 -1.24
CA SER A 22 -5.36 -5.00 -1.04
C SER A 22 -5.96 -4.42 -2.34
N PRO A 23 -5.26 -4.41 -3.50
CA PRO A 23 -5.83 -3.96 -4.76
C PRO A 23 -6.97 -4.82 -5.30
N ILE A 24 -7.17 -6.04 -4.81
CA ILE A 24 -8.20 -6.96 -5.31
C ILE A 24 -9.61 -6.35 -5.23
N PHE A 25 -9.89 -5.58 -4.18
CA PHE A 25 -11.23 -4.99 -3.97
C PHE A 25 -11.64 -3.99 -5.06
N PRO A 26 -10.81 -2.98 -5.44
CA PRO A 26 -11.12 -2.13 -6.60
C PRO A 26 -11.26 -2.93 -7.89
N PHE A 27 -10.41 -3.93 -8.14
CA PHE A 27 -10.51 -4.78 -9.34
C PHE A 27 -11.85 -5.54 -9.41
N ILE A 28 -12.27 -6.17 -8.32
CA ILE A 28 -13.57 -6.88 -8.26
C ILE A 28 -14.74 -5.92 -8.56
N LYS A 29 -14.72 -4.70 -8.02
CA LYS A 29 -15.77 -3.70 -8.26
C LYS A 29 -15.84 -3.30 -9.74
N VAL A 30 -14.70 -3.07 -10.37
CA VAL A 30 -14.64 -2.71 -11.80
C VAL A 30 -15.08 -3.88 -12.67
N LEU A 31 -14.64 -5.09 -12.38
CA LEU A 31 -15.06 -6.31 -13.12
C LEU A 31 -16.56 -6.56 -13.00
N LYS A 32 -17.16 -6.33 -11.84
CA LYS A 32 -18.60 -6.40 -11.61
C LYS A 32 -19.40 -5.21 -12.15
N LYS A 33 -18.74 -4.27 -12.85
CA LYS A 33 -19.33 -3.02 -13.36
C LYS A 33 -19.97 -2.14 -12.26
N GLN A 34 -19.57 -2.31 -11.01
CA GLN A 34 -20.07 -1.54 -9.86
C GLN A 34 -19.37 -0.20 -9.71
N ASP A 35 -18.21 -0.04 -10.38
CA ASP A 35 -17.39 1.17 -10.28
C ASP A 35 -16.70 1.48 -11.61
N LYS A 36 -16.24 2.74 -11.75
CA LYS A 36 -15.52 3.20 -12.95
C LYS A 36 -14.08 2.68 -12.93
N ILE A 37 -13.49 2.52 -14.11
CA ILE A 37 -12.10 2.07 -14.30
C ILE A 37 -11.08 3.00 -13.61
N ASP A 38 -11.37 4.29 -13.54
CA ASP A 38 -10.49 5.31 -12.94
C ASP A 38 -10.24 5.09 -11.43
N ILE A 39 -10.99 4.17 -10.81
CA ILE A 39 -10.78 3.80 -9.41
C ILE A 39 -9.60 2.84 -9.23
N LEU A 40 -9.12 2.22 -10.32
CA LEU A 40 -7.98 1.31 -10.26
C LEU A 40 -6.70 2.08 -9.92
N PRO A 41 -5.92 1.61 -8.94
CA PRO A 41 -4.78 2.35 -8.41
C PRO A 41 -3.52 2.16 -9.25
N GLU A 42 -3.53 2.65 -10.51
CA GLU A 42 -2.42 2.53 -11.47
C GLU A 42 -1.08 2.97 -10.85
N GLY A 43 -1.00 4.22 -10.40
CA GLY A 43 0.23 4.76 -9.82
C GLY A 43 0.71 4.00 -8.57
N LEU A 44 -0.21 3.43 -7.78
CA LEU A 44 0.15 2.61 -6.64
C LEU A 44 0.76 1.28 -7.08
N LEU A 45 0.20 0.60 -8.10
CA LEU A 45 0.74 -0.67 -8.60
C LEU A 45 2.15 -0.50 -9.14
N PHE A 46 2.41 0.55 -9.95
CA PHE A 46 3.75 0.86 -10.45
C PHE A 46 4.73 1.20 -9.32
N SER A 47 4.32 2.01 -8.35
CA SER A 47 5.17 2.34 -7.19
C SER A 47 5.49 1.11 -6.36
N LEU A 48 4.54 0.20 -6.17
CA LEU A 48 4.75 -1.04 -5.42
C LEU A 48 5.76 -1.94 -6.12
N ILE A 49 5.68 -2.14 -7.44
CA ILE A 49 6.62 -3.02 -8.13
C ILE A 49 8.04 -2.46 -8.10
N LEU A 50 8.22 -1.15 -8.33
CA LEU A 50 9.52 -0.49 -8.22
C LEU A 50 10.12 -0.64 -6.82
N THR A 51 9.29 -0.46 -5.79
CA THR A 51 9.71 -0.65 -4.41
C THR A 51 10.15 -2.10 -4.15
N ARG A 52 9.40 -3.09 -4.66
CA ARG A 52 9.73 -4.51 -4.50
C ARG A 52 11.01 -4.91 -5.22
N LEU A 53 11.23 -4.41 -6.43
CA LEU A 53 12.46 -4.65 -7.20
C LEU A 53 13.67 -4.05 -6.48
N ALA A 54 13.59 -2.79 -6.06
CA ALA A 54 14.68 -2.10 -5.39
C ALA A 54 15.03 -2.77 -4.04
N TRP A 55 14.05 -3.10 -3.20
CA TRP A 55 14.29 -3.84 -1.96
C TRP A 55 14.77 -5.26 -2.22
N GLY A 56 14.26 -5.94 -3.26
CA GLY A 56 14.72 -7.27 -3.67
C GLY A 56 16.21 -7.28 -3.96
N ALA A 57 16.71 -6.30 -4.72
CA ALA A 57 18.13 -6.14 -5.00
C ALA A 57 18.95 -5.93 -3.71
N VAL A 58 18.50 -5.06 -2.80
CA VAL A 58 19.15 -4.84 -1.49
C VAL A 58 19.22 -6.14 -0.69
N TRP A 59 18.13 -6.91 -0.62
CA TRP A 59 18.08 -8.15 0.15
C TRP A 59 18.93 -9.27 -0.44
N ILE A 60 19.05 -9.33 -1.77
CA ILE A 60 19.95 -10.28 -2.45
C ILE A 60 21.40 -9.98 -2.08
N ILE A 61 21.85 -8.72 -2.17
CA ILE A 61 23.21 -8.31 -1.81
C ILE A 61 23.50 -8.58 -0.32
N THR A 62 22.54 -8.29 0.54
CA THR A 62 22.67 -8.51 2.00
C THR A 62 22.37 -9.94 2.44
N LYS A 63 22.06 -10.85 1.50
CA LYS A 63 21.78 -12.28 1.73
C LYS A 63 20.67 -12.55 2.77
N ARG A 64 19.64 -11.68 2.85
CA ARG A 64 18.53 -11.79 3.80
C ARG A 64 17.38 -12.62 3.22
N LYS A 65 17.44 -13.95 3.42
CA LYS A 65 16.55 -14.93 2.77
C LYS A 65 15.05 -14.64 2.91
N ILE A 66 14.56 -14.34 4.12
CA ILE A 66 13.14 -14.06 4.39
C ILE A 66 12.69 -12.78 3.65
N ALA A 67 13.51 -11.73 3.67
CA ALA A 67 13.22 -10.48 2.99
C ALA A 67 13.32 -10.62 1.45
N ILE A 68 14.19 -11.49 0.92
CA ILE A 68 14.22 -11.88 -0.50
C ILE A 68 12.89 -12.54 -0.88
N PHE A 69 12.43 -13.54 -0.10
CA PHE A 69 11.14 -14.19 -0.34
C PHE A 69 9.97 -13.20 -0.34
N ASN A 70 9.95 -12.25 0.61
CA ASN A 70 8.97 -11.18 0.63
C ASN A 70 8.96 -10.34 -0.65
N SER A 71 10.13 -9.97 -1.17
CA SER A 71 10.23 -9.17 -2.39
C SER A 71 9.78 -9.96 -3.62
N ILE A 72 10.23 -11.21 -3.78
CA ILE A 72 9.84 -12.07 -4.90
C ILE A 72 8.34 -12.31 -4.92
N SER A 73 7.74 -12.70 -3.78
CA SER A 73 6.30 -12.92 -3.69
C SER A 73 5.51 -11.64 -3.99
N GLY A 74 5.99 -10.49 -3.51
CA GLY A 74 5.39 -9.21 -3.81
C GLY A 74 5.46 -8.83 -5.29
N ILE A 75 6.59 -9.08 -5.97
CA ILE A 75 6.75 -8.87 -7.41
C ILE A 75 5.74 -9.72 -8.18
N ILE A 76 5.62 -11.01 -7.87
CA ILE A 76 4.67 -11.93 -8.53
C ILE A 76 3.24 -11.41 -8.39
N ILE A 77 2.82 -11.04 -7.17
CA ILE A 77 1.46 -10.54 -6.92
C ILE A 77 1.21 -9.22 -7.65
N CYS A 78 2.17 -8.28 -7.62
CA CYS A 78 2.05 -7.01 -8.34
C CYS A 78 1.92 -7.23 -9.85
N ASN A 79 2.71 -8.13 -10.44
CA ASN A 79 2.62 -8.45 -11.86
C ASN A 79 1.25 -9.04 -12.22
N ILE A 80 0.66 -9.91 -11.40
CA ILE A 80 -0.70 -10.44 -11.61
C ILE A 80 -1.71 -9.27 -11.68
N PHE A 81 -1.65 -8.31 -10.75
CA PHE A 81 -2.54 -7.15 -10.79
C PHE A 81 -2.27 -6.21 -11.97
N ILE A 82 -1.02 -6.07 -12.40
CA ILE A 82 -0.67 -5.27 -13.57
C ILE A 82 -1.18 -5.93 -14.85
N ILE A 83 -1.04 -7.25 -14.99
CA ILE A 83 -1.61 -7.99 -16.13
C ILE A 83 -3.14 -7.84 -16.14
N LEU A 84 -3.79 -7.98 -14.99
CA LEU A 84 -5.23 -7.78 -14.87
C LEU A 84 -5.64 -6.33 -15.20
N TYR A 85 -4.86 -5.35 -14.77
CA TYR A 85 -5.05 -3.95 -15.12
C TYR A 85 -5.00 -3.76 -16.64
N PHE A 86 -3.97 -4.28 -17.31
CA PHE A 86 -3.84 -4.19 -18.76
C PHE A 86 -4.97 -4.90 -19.49
N TYR A 87 -5.40 -6.06 -19.03
CA TYR A 87 -6.53 -6.78 -19.59
C TYR A 87 -7.83 -5.93 -19.55
N ILE A 88 -8.10 -5.26 -18.43
CA ILE A 88 -9.28 -4.41 -18.29
C ILE A 88 -9.17 -3.14 -19.17
N TYR A 89 -7.99 -2.53 -19.25
CA TYR A 89 -7.76 -1.32 -20.04
C TYR A 89 -7.63 -1.59 -21.54
N PHE A 90 -7.14 -2.74 -21.94
CA PHE A 90 -6.92 -3.11 -23.34
C PHE A 90 -8.16 -2.90 -24.20
N ASN A 91 -9.32 -3.25 -23.70
CA ASN A 91 -10.60 -3.09 -24.39
C ASN A 91 -11.09 -1.63 -24.50
N ARG A 92 -10.42 -0.67 -23.83
CA ARG A 92 -10.82 0.75 -23.82
C ARG A 92 -9.78 1.71 -24.36
N THR A 93 -8.49 1.44 -24.20
CA THR A 93 -7.43 2.39 -24.59
C THR A 93 -6.15 1.67 -25.01
N TYR A 94 -6.22 0.95 -26.14
CA TYR A 94 -5.17 0.11 -26.70
C TYR A 94 -3.76 0.76 -26.68
N LYS A 95 -3.63 1.99 -27.22
CA LYS A 95 -2.33 2.68 -27.28
C LYS A 95 -1.71 2.93 -25.91
N LYS A 96 -2.52 3.43 -24.94
CA LYS A 96 -2.04 3.73 -23.59
C LYS A 96 -1.57 2.45 -22.89
N THR A 97 -2.32 1.36 -23.05
CA THR A 97 -2.01 0.05 -22.45
C THR A 97 -0.67 -0.51 -22.96
N ILE A 98 -0.43 -0.45 -24.27
CA ILE A 98 0.86 -0.91 -24.86
C ILE A 98 2.01 -0.06 -24.35
N ILE A 99 1.89 1.26 -24.38
CA ILE A 99 2.96 2.17 -23.94
C ILE A 99 3.28 1.91 -22.45
N SER A 100 2.26 1.78 -21.59
CA SER A 100 2.47 1.49 -20.17
C SER A 100 3.08 0.11 -19.94
N GLY A 101 2.71 -0.91 -20.73
CA GLY A 101 3.30 -2.25 -20.68
C GLY A 101 4.78 -2.26 -21.06
N ILE A 102 5.13 -1.60 -22.17
CA ILE A 102 6.52 -1.45 -22.61
C ILE A 102 7.33 -0.68 -21.55
N ALA A 103 6.79 0.44 -21.05
CA ALA A 103 7.45 1.22 -20.00
C ALA A 103 7.73 0.38 -18.75
N LEU A 104 6.77 -0.48 -18.32
CA LEU A 104 6.96 -1.38 -17.21
C LEU A 104 8.12 -2.36 -17.43
N ILE A 105 8.13 -3.06 -18.57
CA ILE A 105 9.19 -4.03 -18.91
C ILE A 105 10.56 -3.34 -18.93
N LEU A 106 10.64 -2.12 -19.50
CA LEU A 106 11.87 -1.34 -19.52
C LEU A 106 12.32 -0.95 -18.10
N ILE A 107 11.39 -0.54 -17.24
CA ILE A 107 11.68 -0.16 -15.86
C ILE A 107 12.13 -1.38 -15.04
N GLU A 108 11.46 -2.52 -15.17
CA GLU A 108 11.87 -3.76 -14.49
C GLU A 108 13.25 -4.23 -14.98
N GLY A 109 13.45 -4.28 -16.28
CA GLY A 109 14.74 -4.67 -16.90
C GLY A 109 15.87 -3.72 -16.50
N PHE A 110 15.64 -2.41 -16.54
CA PHE A 110 16.61 -1.40 -16.11
C PHE A 110 16.94 -1.52 -14.61
N SER A 111 15.94 -1.74 -13.77
CA SER A 111 16.13 -1.91 -12.32
C SER A 111 16.99 -3.15 -12.00
N LEU A 112 16.75 -4.26 -12.70
CA LEU A 112 17.55 -5.47 -12.56
C LEU A 112 18.98 -5.26 -13.08
N TYR A 113 19.14 -4.61 -14.23
CA TYR A 113 20.44 -4.27 -14.80
C TYR A 113 21.26 -3.40 -13.85
N MET A 114 20.65 -2.35 -13.30
CA MET A 114 21.30 -1.48 -12.31
C MET A 114 21.67 -2.24 -11.03
N ALA A 115 20.82 -3.16 -10.56
CA ALA A 115 21.13 -4.00 -9.41
C ALA A 115 22.35 -4.90 -9.62
N VAL A 116 22.53 -5.41 -10.85
CA VAL A 116 23.68 -6.26 -11.21
C VAL A 116 24.96 -5.44 -11.37
N LEU A 117 24.90 -4.29 -12.05
CA LEU A 117 26.08 -3.47 -12.33
C LEU A 117 26.58 -2.68 -11.14
N TRP A 118 25.64 -2.17 -10.33
CA TRP A 118 25.95 -1.25 -9.23
C TRP A 118 25.75 -1.93 -7.88
N ALA A 119 26.44 -3.02 -7.62
CA ALA A 119 26.35 -3.80 -6.37
C ALA A 119 26.64 -2.98 -5.08
N ASN A 120 26.45 -1.65 -5.14
CA ASN A 120 26.56 -0.77 -3.99
C ASN A 120 25.27 -0.81 -3.16
N GLN A 121 25.33 -1.55 -2.06
CA GLN A 121 24.21 -1.73 -1.12
C GLN A 121 23.60 -0.40 -0.67
N THR A 122 24.42 0.59 -0.34
CA THR A 122 23.96 1.89 0.19
C THR A 122 23.16 2.65 -0.85
N PHE A 123 23.65 2.71 -2.08
CA PHE A 123 22.98 3.40 -3.19
C PHE A 123 21.60 2.76 -3.48
N LEU A 124 21.56 1.44 -3.61
CA LEU A 124 20.30 0.71 -3.84
C LEU A 124 19.32 0.86 -2.68
N ALA A 125 19.82 0.87 -1.45
CA ALA A 125 19.00 1.08 -0.26
C ALA A 125 18.38 2.49 -0.21
N VAL A 126 19.10 3.51 -0.68
CA VAL A 126 18.57 4.88 -0.80
C VAL A 126 17.48 4.95 -1.90
N ILE A 127 17.70 4.33 -3.05
CA ILE A 127 16.69 4.26 -4.12
C ILE A 127 15.43 3.53 -3.61
N ALA A 128 15.61 2.38 -2.95
CA ALA A 128 14.50 1.63 -2.38
C ALA A 128 13.71 2.43 -1.33
N MET A 129 14.42 3.21 -0.51
CA MET A 129 13.82 4.13 0.46
C MET A 129 12.98 5.20 -0.24
N ILE A 130 13.49 5.83 -1.30
CA ILE A 130 12.77 6.86 -2.06
C ILE A 130 11.50 6.28 -2.67
N PHE A 131 11.58 5.15 -3.35
CA PHE A 131 10.38 4.50 -3.92
C PHE A 131 9.36 4.11 -2.84
N ASN A 132 9.83 3.65 -1.67
CA ASN A 132 8.94 3.32 -0.57
C ASN A 132 8.23 4.56 0.00
N ILE A 133 8.91 5.71 0.08
CA ILE A 133 8.30 6.98 0.50
C ILE A 133 7.22 7.42 -0.51
N LEU A 134 7.46 7.27 -1.81
CA LEU A 134 6.48 7.61 -2.85
C LEU A 134 5.17 6.80 -2.72
N VAL A 135 5.22 5.58 -2.22
CA VAL A 135 4.01 4.77 -1.94
C VAL A 135 3.08 5.46 -0.94
N PHE A 136 3.62 6.26 -0.01
CA PHE A 136 2.82 6.97 1.01
C PHE A 136 2.13 8.24 0.49
N ILE A 137 2.41 8.71 -0.73
CA ILE A 137 1.69 9.83 -1.34
C ILE A 137 0.18 9.52 -1.44
N SER A 138 -0.17 8.31 -1.86
CA SER A 138 -1.58 7.90 -2.00
C SER A 138 -2.35 7.89 -0.66
N PRO A 139 -1.86 7.30 0.45
CA PRO A 139 -2.47 7.46 1.76
C PRO A 139 -2.60 8.91 2.23
N GLY A 140 -1.59 9.74 1.97
CA GLY A 140 -1.62 11.17 2.30
C GLY A 140 -2.75 11.93 1.59
N GLN A 141 -2.90 11.71 0.29
CA GLN A 141 -4.02 12.29 -0.48
C GLN A 141 -5.39 11.82 0.01
N LYS A 142 -5.52 10.55 0.43
CA LYS A 142 -6.76 10.04 1.01
C LYS A 142 -7.15 10.74 2.30
N ILE A 143 -6.19 11.04 3.18
CA ILE A 143 -6.43 11.79 4.42
C ILE A 143 -7.05 13.16 4.09
N LEU A 144 -6.44 13.91 3.17
CA LEU A 144 -6.94 15.22 2.76
C LEU A 144 -8.38 15.14 2.21
N ARG A 145 -8.66 14.11 1.39
CA ARG A 145 -10.01 13.88 0.86
C ARG A 145 -11.01 13.53 1.96
N VAL A 146 -10.63 12.68 2.93
CA VAL A 146 -11.49 12.34 4.08
C VAL A 146 -11.84 13.57 4.91
N ILE A 147 -10.87 14.45 5.15
CA ILE A 147 -11.08 15.71 5.88
C ILE A 147 -12.04 16.61 5.11
N LYS A 148 -11.83 16.79 3.79
CA LYS A 148 -12.66 17.62 2.91
C LYS A 148 -14.09 17.09 2.81
N GLU A 149 -14.26 15.79 2.57
CA GLU A 149 -15.56 15.16 2.34
C GLU A 149 -16.25 14.69 3.64
N LYS A 150 -15.56 14.74 4.78
CA LYS A 150 -16.03 14.24 6.09
C LYS A 150 -16.53 12.79 6.02
N ASN A 151 -15.93 11.99 5.14
CA ASN A 151 -16.36 10.63 4.81
C ASN A 151 -15.31 9.58 5.21
N TYR A 152 -15.51 8.95 6.37
CA TYR A 152 -14.61 7.90 6.88
C TYR A 152 -14.54 6.65 6.01
N LYS A 153 -15.54 6.38 5.15
CA LYS A 153 -15.58 5.20 4.27
C LYS A 153 -14.49 5.20 3.20
N LEU A 154 -13.85 6.35 2.96
CA LEU A 154 -12.70 6.46 2.05
C LEU A 154 -11.44 5.81 2.63
N ILE A 155 -11.38 5.58 3.95
CA ILE A 155 -10.28 4.88 4.61
C ILE A 155 -10.60 3.39 4.72
N PRO A 156 -9.84 2.50 4.08
CA PRO A 156 -9.98 1.06 4.25
C PRO A 156 -9.35 0.64 5.59
N ILE A 157 -10.12 0.72 6.67
CA ILE A 157 -9.61 0.56 8.04
C ILE A 157 -8.84 -0.75 8.26
N TYR A 158 -9.29 -1.86 7.67
CA TYR A 158 -8.61 -3.15 7.80
C TYR A 158 -7.19 -3.10 7.22
N SER A 159 -7.03 -2.58 5.99
CA SER A 159 -5.71 -2.41 5.38
C SER A 159 -4.84 -1.43 6.19
N THR A 160 -5.44 -0.41 6.80
CA THR A 160 -4.73 0.57 7.63
C THR A 160 -4.18 -0.09 8.91
N ILE A 161 -4.97 -0.94 9.58
CA ILE A 161 -4.54 -1.68 10.77
C ILE A 161 -3.41 -2.66 10.41
N ILE A 162 -3.55 -3.41 9.32
CA ILE A 162 -2.49 -4.32 8.86
C ILE A 162 -1.22 -3.55 8.52
N ASN A 163 -1.34 -2.33 7.94
CA ASN A 163 -0.18 -1.49 7.63
C ASN A 163 0.51 -0.96 8.90
N ILE A 164 -0.20 -0.77 10.01
CA ILE A 164 0.43 -0.47 11.31
C ILE A 164 1.33 -1.63 11.74
N VAL A 165 0.80 -2.87 11.73
CA VAL A 165 1.56 -4.06 12.10
C VAL A 165 2.76 -4.26 11.16
N TYR A 166 2.55 -4.10 9.86
CA TYR A 166 3.59 -4.13 8.84
C TYR A 166 4.71 -3.13 9.13
N SER A 167 4.34 -1.87 9.37
CA SER A 167 5.32 -0.81 9.62
C SER A 167 6.10 -1.03 10.92
N ILE A 168 5.44 -1.51 11.98
CA ILE A 168 6.12 -1.85 13.25
C ILE A 168 7.10 -3.01 13.03
N ALA A 169 6.70 -4.06 12.33
CA ALA A 169 7.54 -5.23 12.09
C ALA A 169 8.80 -4.86 11.28
N TRP A 170 8.65 -4.13 10.16
CA TRP A 170 9.79 -3.71 9.34
C TRP A 170 10.64 -2.61 10.00
N LEU A 171 10.04 -1.76 10.86
CA LEU A 171 10.77 -0.81 11.69
C LEU A 171 11.66 -1.54 12.70
N ALA A 172 11.10 -2.49 13.46
CA ALA A 172 11.84 -3.29 14.41
C ALA A 172 12.93 -4.14 13.73
N TYR A 173 12.64 -4.70 12.55
CA TYR A 173 13.62 -5.37 11.72
C TYR A 173 14.75 -4.42 11.31
N GLY A 174 14.44 -3.24 10.77
CA GLY A 174 15.41 -2.22 10.37
C GLY A 174 16.32 -1.78 11.51
N ILE A 175 15.77 -1.60 12.71
CA ILE A 175 16.53 -1.29 13.92
C ILE A 175 17.46 -2.45 14.28
N SER A 176 16.97 -3.70 14.25
CA SER A 176 17.76 -4.89 14.62
C SER A 176 18.95 -5.15 13.70
N ILE A 177 18.86 -4.74 12.43
CA ILE A 177 19.95 -4.84 11.43
C ILE A 177 20.67 -3.51 11.19
N GLN A 178 20.34 -2.47 11.94
CA GLN A 178 20.91 -1.11 11.84
C GLN A 178 20.84 -0.49 10.44
N MET A 179 19.73 -0.71 9.73
CA MET A 179 19.53 -0.20 8.36
C MET A 179 18.60 1.02 8.33
N ILE A 180 19.18 2.22 8.32
CA ILE A 180 18.44 3.51 8.32
C ILE A 180 17.46 3.62 7.14
N SER A 181 17.85 3.15 5.96
CA SER A 181 16.99 3.15 4.76
C SER A 181 15.72 2.31 4.93
N SER A 182 15.71 1.30 5.81
CA SER A 182 14.51 0.57 6.19
C SER A 182 13.72 1.27 7.31
N ILE A 183 14.39 1.96 8.23
CA ILE A 183 13.77 2.63 9.37
C ILE A 183 12.89 3.80 8.91
N ILE A 184 13.45 4.73 8.11
CA ILE A 184 12.79 5.97 7.72
C ILE A 184 11.41 5.74 7.06
N PRO A 185 11.27 4.93 6.00
CA PRO A 185 9.97 4.75 5.36
C PRO A 185 8.95 4.05 6.26
N ASN A 186 9.40 3.18 7.17
CA ASN A 186 8.48 2.50 8.08
C ASN A 186 8.00 3.42 9.22
N VAL A 187 8.81 4.36 9.69
CA VAL A 187 8.36 5.44 10.58
C VAL A 187 7.29 6.29 9.92
N LEU A 188 7.50 6.69 8.66
CA LEU A 188 6.51 7.45 7.89
C LEU A 188 5.24 6.63 7.64
N GLY A 189 5.37 5.35 7.30
CA GLY A 189 4.24 4.43 7.13
C GLY A 189 3.40 4.29 8.38
N LEU A 190 4.03 4.14 9.53
CA LEU A 190 3.38 4.10 10.83
C LEU A 190 2.66 5.43 11.14
N PHE A 191 3.33 6.55 10.93
CA PHE A 191 2.77 7.89 11.15
C PHE A 191 1.49 8.11 10.31
N PHE A 192 1.54 7.88 9.00
CA PHE A 192 0.36 8.03 8.14
C PHE A 192 -0.76 7.04 8.49
N SER A 193 -0.43 5.82 8.91
CA SER A 193 -1.43 4.83 9.31
C SER A 193 -2.13 5.21 10.61
N LEU A 194 -1.40 5.78 11.57
CA LEU A 194 -1.98 6.30 12.82
C LEU A 194 -2.91 7.49 12.56
N ILE A 195 -2.51 8.43 11.69
CA ILE A 195 -3.36 9.56 11.30
C ILE A 195 -4.64 9.06 10.59
N ASN A 196 -4.51 8.11 9.64
CA ASN A 196 -5.67 7.50 8.97
C ASN A 196 -6.63 6.86 9.96
N THR A 197 -6.10 6.10 10.95
CA THR A 197 -6.91 5.47 11.99
C THR A 197 -7.62 6.50 12.85
N GLY A 198 -6.92 7.54 13.29
CA GLY A 198 -7.49 8.65 14.06
C GLY A 198 -8.61 9.38 13.30
N ALA A 199 -8.36 9.71 12.03
CA ALA A 199 -9.36 10.34 11.16
C ALA A 199 -10.60 9.43 10.98
N TRP A 200 -10.38 8.12 10.75
CA TRP A 200 -11.48 7.16 10.66
C TRP A 200 -12.32 7.13 11.92
N ILE A 201 -11.70 7.00 13.11
CA ILE A 201 -12.40 6.97 14.41
C ILE A 201 -13.20 8.26 14.63
N TYR A 202 -12.58 9.43 14.35
CA TYR A 202 -13.22 10.72 14.53
C TYR A 202 -14.50 10.86 13.68
N TYR A 203 -14.39 10.64 12.36
CA TYR A 203 -15.53 10.80 11.46
C TYR A 203 -16.58 9.69 11.61
N TYR A 204 -16.18 8.49 12.00
CA TYR A 204 -17.10 7.39 12.33
C TYR A 204 -17.98 7.75 13.54
N LYS A 205 -17.37 8.18 14.64
CA LYS A 205 -18.09 8.60 15.86
C LYS A 205 -19.03 9.77 15.58
N ARG A 206 -18.57 10.78 14.84
CA ARG A 206 -19.36 11.95 14.46
C ARG A 206 -20.61 11.54 13.67
N ARG A 207 -20.46 10.67 12.68
CA ARG A 207 -21.60 10.19 11.87
C ARG A 207 -22.58 9.36 12.70
N LYS A 208 -22.10 8.52 13.60
CA LYS A 208 -22.96 7.74 14.51
C LYS A 208 -23.80 8.66 15.37
N LYS A 209 -23.20 9.70 15.97
CA LYS A 209 -23.91 10.70 16.79
C LYS A 209 -24.99 11.44 16.00
N THR A 210 -24.69 11.86 14.76
CA THR A 210 -25.67 12.55 13.88
C THR A 210 -26.84 11.63 13.51
N LYS A 211 -26.61 10.34 13.28
CA LYS A 211 -27.69 9.39 13.00
C LYS A 211 -28.61 9.18 14.20
N LEU A 212 -28.03 8.99 15.40
CA LEU A 212 -28.80 8.83 16.63
C LEU A 212 -29.67 10.07 16.90
N PHE A 213 -29.13 11.26 16.73
CA PHE A 213 -29.89 12.52 16.90
C PHE A 213 -31.06 12.63 15.92
N LYS A 214 -30.85 12.27 14.64
CA LYS A 214 -31.92 12.29 13.63
C LYS A 214 -33.02 11.28 13.93
N SER A 215 -32.65 10.07 14.38
CA SER A 215 -33.62 9.04 14.75
C SER A 215 -34.43 9.44 16.00
N ALA A 216 -33.79 10.02 17.00
CA ALA A 216 -34.51 10.52 18.20
C ALA A 216 -35.50 11.62 17.82
N LYS A 217 -35.10 12.60 16.99
CA LYS A 217 -36.00 13.66 16.54
C LYS A 217 -37.18 13.15 15.70
N GLN A 218 -36.96 12.11 14.87
CA GLN A 218 -38.04 11.53 14.07
C GLN A 218 -39.05 10.82 14.96
N ASN A 219 -38.61 10.09 16.01
CA ASN A 219 -39.51 9.45 16.98
C ASN A 219 -40.29 10.46 17.80
N GLU A 220 -39.70 11.63 18.14
CA GLU A 220 -40.44 12.70 18.84
C GLU A 220 -41.57 13.27 17.95
N VAL A 221 -41.34 13.46 16.67
CA VAL A 221 -42.38 13.96 15.74
C VAL A 221 -43.53 12.96 15.61
N GLU A 222 -43.22 11.66 15.46
CA GLU A 222 -44.24 10.60 15.36
C GLU A 222 -45.08 10.45 16.64
N LEU A 223 -44.55 10.80 17.81
CA LEU A 223 -45.27 10.78 19.10
C LEU A 223 -46.20 11.98 19.25
N VAL A 224 -45.90 13.11 18.61
CA VAL A 224 -46.72 14.35 18.68
C VAL A 224 -47.89 14.29 17.68
N GLU A 225 -47.76 13.51 16.60
CA GLU A 225 -48.79 13.35 15.58
C GLU A 225 -49.85 12.26 15.90
N LYS A 226 -49.66 11.52 17.01
CA LYS A 226 -50.60 10.54 17.54
C LYS A 226 -51.39 11.12 18.72
#